data_6c9f27595fc9ed7012e56268de1a5561
#
_entry.id   6c9f27595fc9ed7012e56268de1a5561
#
_cell.length_a   1.000
_cell.length_b   1.000
_cell.length_c   1.000
_cell.angle_alpha   90.00
_cell.angle_beta   90.00
_cell.angle_gamma   90.00
#
_symmetry.space_group_name_H-M   'P 1'
#
loop_
_entity.id
_entity.type
_entity.pdbx_description
1 polymer ?
#
loop_
_entity_poly.entity_id
_entity_poly.type
_entity_poly.pdbx_seq_one_letter_code
_entity_poly.pdbx_strand_id
1 'polypeptide(L)'
;MFRTVLKSIGGGLLLIVLLLVLGTVVPRPFFAGDASGVRDREILLLSNPIHTDIALPVDDDLRRVFSELQEGGIAVNHPAAAYLVFGWGGRSFYTETPTWADLKPMPVLRSLTLDRSVMHVDVTGDFPADLAGVKRLRISEAGYRRLVTAIRASFLRDDGRDGGKVRLISGVSYGLTDAFFEAKGWFNALAGCNTWSAAMLQEAGIRTGWWTPLPLLLRWSATLHN
;
A
#
# COMPACT_ATOMS: atom_id res chain seq x y z
N MET A 1 3.13 -8.54 -43.47
CA MET A 1 2.68 -7.54 -42.47
C MET A 1 2.01 -8.18 -41.26
N PHE A 2 0.94 -8.94 -41.34
CA PHE A 2 0.22 -9.58 -40.22
C PHE A 2 1.12 -10.48 -39.34
N ARG A 3 1.95 -11.38 -39.94
CA ARG A 3 2.88 -12.24 -39.18
C ARG A 3 3.97 -11.48 -38.42
N THR A 4 4.39 -10.31 -38.91
CA THR A 4 5.38 -9.46 -38.24
C THR A 4 4.73 -8.77 -37.02
N VAL A 5 3.52 -8.22 -37.19
CA VAL A 5 2.75 -7.61 -36.09
C VAL A 5 2.49 -8.65 -34.97
N LEU A 6 2.07 -9.87 -35.34
CA LEU A 6 1.81 -10.93 -34.34
C LEU A 6 3.08 -11.32 -33.58
N LYS A 7 4.24 -11.42 -34.27
CA LYS A 7 5.54 -11.68 -33.63
C LYS A 7 5.94 -10.53 -32.68
N SER A 8 5.72 -9.27 -33.07
CA SER A 8 6.02 -8.12 -32.23
C SER A 8 5.15 -8.09 -30.97
N ILE A 9 3.85 -8.37 -31.09
CA ILE A 9 2.94 -8.50 -29.94
C ILE A 9 3.37 -9.64 -29.03
N GLY A 10 3.68 -10.82 -29.58
CA GLY A 10 4.16 -11.97 -28.81
C GLY A 10 5.47 -11.69 -28.09
N GLY A 11 6.41 -11.03 -28.75
CA GLY A 11 7.67 -10.58 -28.13
C GLY A 11 7.46 -9.58 -27.00
N GLY A 12 6.55 -8.62 -27.18
CA GLY A 12 6.18 -7.66 -26.14
C GLY A 12 5.57 -8.31 -24.91
N LEU A 13 4.64 -9.24 -25.12
CA LEU A 13 4.01 -9.99 -24.00
C LEU A 13 5.05 -10.86 -23.26
N LEU A 14 5.93 -11.54 -23.99
CA LEU A 14 7.00 -12.33 -23.37
C LEU A 14 7.92 -11.47 -22.53
N LEU A 15 8.29 -10.29 -23.02
CA LEU A 15 9.11 -9.32 -22.26
C LEU A 15 8.40 -8.87 -20.96
N ILE A 16 7.11 -8.55 -21.03
CA ILE A 16 6.32 -8.18 -19.84
C ILE A 16 6.33 -9.31 -18.83
N VAL A 17 6.05 -10.55 -19.25
CA VAL A 17 6.08 -11.72 -18.37
C VAL A 17 7.46 -11.91 -17.74
N LEU A 18 8.53 -11.79 -18.53
CA LEU A 18 9.90 -11.88 -18.02
C LEU A 18 10.19 -10.81 -16.97
N LEU A 19 9.79 -9.56 -17.21
CA LEU A 19 9.97 -8.46 -16.25
C LEU A 19 9.19 -8.70 -14.95
N LEU A 20 7.95 -9.22 -15.03
CA LEU A 20 7.17 -9.59 -13.85
C LEU A 20 7.82 -10.72 -13.05
N VAL A 21 8.32 -11.75 -13.72
CA VAL A 21 9.02 -12.87 -13.09
C VAL A 21 10.31 -12.36 -12.42
N LEU A 22 11.16 -11.67 -13.14
CA LEU A 22 12.40 -11.10 -12.59
C LEU A 22 12.11 -10.13 -11.46
N GLY A 23 11.12 -9.26 -11.62
CA GLY A 23 10.70 -8.33 -10.58
C GLY A 23 10.24 -9.00 -9.31
N THR A 24 9.65 -10.20 -9.40
CA THR A 24 9.17 -10.96 -8.24
C THR A 24 10.30 -11.77 -7.59
N VAL A 25 11.16 -12.40 -8.39
CA VAL A 25 12.19 -13.36 -7.93
C VAL A 25 13.48 -12.65 -7.48
N VAL A 26 13.82 -11.51 -8.10
CA VAL A 26 15.00 -10.74 -7.69
C VAL A 26 14.67 -9.96 -6.41
N PRO A 27 15.32 -10.26 -5.27
CA PRO A 27 14.97 -9.64 -4.00
C PRO A 27 15.41 -8.16 -3.92
N ARG A 28 14.64 -7.39 -3.19
CA ARG A 28 15.01 -6.01 -2.80
C ARG A 28 14.78 -5.83 -1.29
N PRO A 29 15.76 -5.37 -0.53
CA PRO A 29 17.15 -5.14 -0.95
C PRO A 29 17.85 -6.45 -1.34
N PHE A 30 18.88 -6.37 -2.18
CA PHE A 30 19.65 -7.54 -2.64
C PHE A 30 20.35 -8.26 -1.47
N PHE A 31 20.86 -7.49 -0.51
CA PHE A 31 21.45 -8.03 0.71
C PHE A 31 20.42 -7.95 1.83
N ALA A 32 20.40 -8.96 2.68
CA ALA A 32 19.57 -8.92 3.90
C ALA A 32 19.98 -7.67 4.69
N GLY A 33 19.03 -6.74 4.85
CA GLY A 33 19.18 -5.66 5.81
C GLY A 33 19.30 -6.25 7.22
N ASP A 34 19.63 -5.40 8.18
CA ASP A 34 19.83 -5.80 9.57
C ASP A 34 18.56 -6.48 10.14
N ALA A 35 18.48 -7.80 9.91
CA ALA A 35 17.45 -8.66 10.47
C ALA A 35 17.75 -9.03 11.94
N SER A 36 18.74 -8.35 12.54
CA SER A 36 19.22 -8.55 13.90
C SER A 36 18.23 -7.98 14.92
N GLY A 37 17.16 -8.66 15.13
CA GLY A 37 16.20 -8.32 16.19
C GLY A 37 15.14 -9.40 16.34
N VAL A 38 14.63 -9.54 17.56
CA VAL A 38 13.46 -10.40 17.80
C VAL A 38 12.30 -9.86 16.97
N ARG A 39 11.67 -10.72 16.19
CA ARG A 39 10.49 -10.36 15.37
C ARG A 39 9.23 -10.63 16.20
N ASP A 40 8.89 -9.73 17.07
CA ASP A 40 7.78 -9.85 18.02
C ASP A 40 6.57 -8.96 17.68
N ARG A 41 6.75 -7.98 16.79
CA ARG A 41 5.65 -7.16 16.31
C ARG A 41 4.96 -7.81 15.11
N GLU A 42 3.64 -7.88 15.12
CA GLU A 42 2.84 -8.33 14.00
C GLU A 42 2.27 -7.14 13.23
N ILE A 43 2.29 -7.23 11.92
CA ILE A 43 1.57 -6.35 10.99
C ILE A 43 0.82 -7.21 9.98
N LEU A 44 -0.18 -6.64 9.31
CA LEU A 44 -0.93 -7.36 8.28
C LEU A 44 -0.70 -6.73 6.91
N LEU A 45 -0.49 -7.58 5.91
CA LEU A 45 -0.64 -7.23 4.51
C LEU A 45 -2.02 -7.72 4.05
N LEU A 46 -2.92 -6.78 3.83
CA LEU A 46 -4.24 -7.04 3.28
C LEU A 46 -4.16 -7.01 1.76
N SER A 47 -4.88 -7.90 1.09
CA SER A 47 -4.88 -7.93 -0.38
C SER A 47 -6.22 -8.41 -0.92
N ASN A 48 -6.69 -7.71 -1.93
CA ASN A 48 -7.73 -8.14 -2.83
C ASN A 48 -7.15 -8.39 -4.24
N PRO A 49 -7.93 -8.72 -5.27
CA PRO A 49 -7.40 -9.01 -6.60
C PRO A 49 -6.59 -7.88 -7.27
N ILE A 50 -6.79 -6.63 -6.88
CA ILE A 50 -6.18 -5.46 -7.54
C ILE A 50 -5.38 -4.54 -6.61
N HIS A 51 -5.52 -4.69 -5.30
CA HIS A 51 -5.00 -3.74 -4.33
C HIS A 51 -4.39 -4.41 -3.10
N THR A 52 -3.45 -3.73 -2.45
CA THR A 52 -2.91 -4.11 -1.14
C THR A 52 -2.86 -2.92 -0.19
N ASP A 53 -3.18 -3.21 1.09
CA ASP A 53 -3.08 -2.29 2.21
C ASP A 53 -2.17 -2.87 3.30
N ILE A 54 -1.68 -2.00 4.18
CA ILE A 54 -0.95 -2.39 5.39
C ILE A 54 -1.79 -2.05 6.60
N ALA A 55 -2.05 -3.04 7.46
CA ALA A 55 -2.74 -2.83 8.73
C ALA A 55 -1.76 -2.95 9.90
N LEU A 56 -1.78 -1.94 10.76
CA LEU A 56 -0.96 -1.85 11.96
C LEU A 56 -1.84 -2.03 13.19
N PRO A 57 -1.46 -2.89 14.15
CA PRO A 57 -2.20 -3.04 15.40
C PRO A 57 -2.16 -1.72 16.18
N VAL A 58 -3.33 -1.33 16.68
CA VAL A 58 -3.49 -0.08 17.42
C VAL A 58 -2.99 -0.23 18.84
N ASP A 59 -1.93 0.48 19.16
CA ASP A 59 -1.40 0.67 20.52
C ASP A 59 -1.31 2.17 20.87
N ASP A 60 -0.91 2.49 22.10
CA ASP A 60 -0.83 3.87 22.56
C ASP A 60 0.19 4.71 21.79
N ASP A 61 1.27 4.09 21.30
CA ASP A 61 2.26 4.77 20.48
C ASP A 61 1.71 5.12 19.10
N LEU A 62 1.03 4.17 18.46
CA LEU A 62 0.39 4.39 17.17
C LEU A 62 -0.71 5.45 17.26
N ARG A 63 -1.53 5.42 18.33
CA ARG A 63 -2.57 6.45 18.62
C ARG A 63 -1.96 7.84 18.68
N ARG A 64 -0.82 8.00 19.37
CA ARG A 64 -0.12 9.29 19.48
C ARG A 64 0.45 9.75 18.14
N VAL A 65 1.10 8.85 17.40
CA VAL A 65 1.74 9.18 16.11
C VAL A 65 0.71 9.62 15.07
N PHE A 66 -0.46 8.99 15.04
CA PHE A 66 -1.52 9.27 14.07
C PHE A 66 -2.70 10.03 14.67
N SER A 67 -2.52 10.70 15.83
CA SER A 67 -3.57 11.51 16.45
C SER A 67 -4.10 12.62 15.53
N GLU A 68 -3.27 13.15 14.65
CA GLU A 68 -3.63 14.16 13.64
C GLU A 68 -4.72 13.69 12.67
N LEU A 69 -4.90 12.37 12.45
CA LEU A 69 -5.93 11.82 11.58
C LEU A 69 -7.35 11.95 12.17
N GLN A 70 -7.47 12.19 13.47
CA GLN A 70 -8.76 12.41 14.11
C GLN A 70 -9.47 13.68 13.59
N GLU A 71 -8.74 14.70 13.19
CA GLU A 71 -9.31 15.89 12.55
C GLU A 71 -9.97 15.53 11.19
N GLY A 72 -9.55 14.43 10.55
CA GLY A 72 -10.14 13.87 9.35
C GLY A 72 -11.28 12.87 9.60
N GLY A 73 -11.68 12.66 10.85
CA GLY A 73 -12.76 11.74 11.22
C GLY A 73 -12.29 10.31 11.53
N ILE A 74 -11.00 10.01 11.47
CA ILE A 74 -10.47 8.68 11.80
C ILE A 74 -10.50 8.47 13.31
N ALA A 75 -11.33 7.53 13.76
CA ALA A 75 -11.56 7.26 15.18
C ALA A 75 -10.44 6.40 15.80
N VAL A 76 -9.19 6.85 15.74
CA VAL A 76 -8.02 6.10 16.24
C VAL A 76 -8.11 5.75 17.73
N ASN A 77 -8.87 6.53 18.51
CA ASN A 77 -9.06 6.36 19.95
C ASN A 77 -10.32 5.54 20.30
N HIS A 78 -11.06 5.04 19.30
CA HIS A 78 -12.22 4.21 19.59
C HIS A 78 -11.80 2.93 20.32
N PRO A 79 -12.51 2.50 21.39
CA PRO A 79 -12.11 1.32 22.17
C PRO A 79 -12.08 0.02 21.36
N ALA A 80 -12.91 -0.11 20.33
CA ALA A 80 -12.95 -1.28 19.44
C ALA A 80 -11.96 -1.18 18.26
N ALA A 81 -11.15 -0.12 18.18
CA ALA A 81 -10.12 0.01 17.16
C ALA A 81 -8.99 -0.99 17.45
N ALA A 82 -8.90 -2.05 16.65
CA ALA A 82 -7.83 -3.04 16.74
C ALA A 82 -6.72 -2.78 15.72
N TYR A 83 -7.08 -2.30 14.53
CA TYR A 83 -6.11 -1.99 13.46
C TYR A 83 -6.39 -0.63 12.82
N LEU A 84 -5.28 0.03 12.46
CA LEU A 84 -5.26 1.17 11.55
C LEU A 84 -4.76 0.66 10.20
N VAL A 85 -5.60 0.81 9.17
CA VAL A 85 -5.34 0.32 7.82
C VAL A 85 -4.89 1.48 6.94
N PHE A 86 -3.83 1.28 6.17
CA PHE A 86 -3.26 2.29 5.27
C PHE A 86 -3.16 1.73 3.86
N GLY A 87 -3.83 2.39 2.93
CA GLY A 87 -3.72 2.16 1.49
C GLY A 87 -3.20 3.39 0.76
N TRP A 88 -2.44 3.19 -0.30
CA TRP A 88 -1.97 4.24 -1.18
C TRP A 88 -2.43 3.96 -2.60
N GLY A 89 -2.99 4.94 -3.29
CA GLY A 89 -3.55 4.70 -4.62
C GLY A 89 -3.75 5.94 -5.45
N GLY A 90 -4.22 5.75 -6.70
CA GLY A 90 -4.56 6.82 -7.62
C GLY A 90 -5.79 7.59 -7.16
N ARG A 91 -5.67 8.92 -7.10
CA ARG A 91 -6.75 9.79 -6.63
C ARG A 91 -8.02 9.59 -7.42
N SER A 92 -7.96 9.74 -8.74
CA SER A 92 -9.16 9.64 -9.58
C SER A 92 -9.85 8.29 -9.44
N PHE A 93 -9.09 7.20 -9.39
CA PHE A 93 -9.67 5.88 -9.24
C PHE A 93 -10.36 5.72 -7.88
N TYR A 94 -9.68 6.05 -6.79
CA TYR A 94 -10.22 5.92 -5.44
C TYR A 94 -11.43 6.83 -5.18
N THR A 95 -11.40 8.08 -5.66
CA THR A 95 -12.45 9.05 -5.33
C THR A 95 -13.63 9.04 -6.31
N GLU A 96 -13.45 8.49 -7.52
CA GLU A 96 -14.47 8.50 -8.57
C GLU A 96 -15.02 7.10 -8.92
N THR A 97 -14.45 6.02 -8.34
CA THR A 97 -14.80 4.62 -8.62
C THR A 97 -14.98 3.84 -7.32
N PRO A 98 -15.95 4.19 -6.46
CA PRO A 98 -16.17 3.51 -5.18
C PRO A 98 -16.61 2.06 -5.37
N THR A 99 -17.28 1.73 -6.47
CA THR A 99 -17.66 0.36 -6.82
C THR A 99 -17.29 0.03 -8.28
N TRP A 100 -17.24 -1.25 -8.61
CA TRP A 100 -17.02 -1.71 -9.99
C TRP A 100 -18.08 -1.20 -10.98
N ALA A 101 -19.30 -0.93 -10.50
CA ALA A 101 -20.37 -0.37 -11.32
C ALA A 101 -20.12 1.10 -11.71
N ASP A 102 -19.31 1.80 -10.93
CA ASP A 102 -18.95 3.21 -11.15
C ASP A 102 -17.71 3.39 -12.04
N LEU A 103 -17.20 2.31 -12.63
CA LEU A 103 -15.98 2.33 -13.43
C LEU A 103 -16.12 3.28 -14.63
N LYS A 104 -15.32 4.33 -14.64
CA LYS A 104 -15.29 5.33 -15.71
C LYS A 104 -13.99 5.23 -16.51
N PRO A 105 -14.01 5.46 -17.84
CA PRO A 105 -12.82 5.36 -18.68
C PRO A 105 -11.68 6.33 -18.28
N MET A 106 -12.01 7.54 -17.86
CA MET A 106 -11.01 8.55 -17.55
C MET A 106 -10.22 8.27 -16.27
N PRO A 107 -10.82 7.91 -15.13
CA PRO A 107 -10.09 7.43 -13.94
C PRO A 107 -9.18 6.24 -14.24
N VAL A 108 -9.65 5.26 -15.04
CA VAL A 108 -8.84 4.14 -15.49
C VAL A 108 -7.64 4.60 -16.32
N LEU A 109 -7.84 5.47 -17.29
CA LEU A 109 -6.76 5.99 -18.13
C LEU A 109 -5.72 6.74 -17.29
N ARG A 110 -6.14 7.59 -16.35
CA ARG A 110 -5.24 8.29 -15.43
C ARG A 110 -4.44 7.32 -14.58
N SER A 111 -5.09 6.30 -14.01
CA SER A 111 -4.41 5.25 -13.23
C SER A 111 -3.38 4.47 -14.04
N LEU A 112 -3.59 4.31 -15.34
CA LEU A 112 -2.63 3.65 -16.22
C LEU A 112 -1.47 4.57 -16.65
N THR A 113 -1.71 5.88 -16.72
CA THR A 113 -0.73 6.87 -17.22
C THR A 113 -0.08 7.65 -16.09
N LEU A 114 -0.79 8.65 -15.54
CA LEU A 114 -0.32 9.49 -14.45
C LEU A 114 -1.51 10.09 -13.69
N ASP A 115 -1.58 9.82 -12.39
CA ASP A 115 -2.56 10.39 -11.48
C ASP A 115 -1.87 10.92 -10.21
N ARG A 116 -2.52 11.84 -9.50
CA ARG A 116 -2.11 12.17 -8.14
C ARG A 116 -2.35 10.97 -7.23
N SER A 117 -1.60 10.87 -6.16
CA SER A 117 -1.81 9.82 -5.17
C SER A 117 -2.58 10.31 -3.95
N VAL A 118 -3.26 9.38 -3.30
CA VAL A 118 -3.95 9.58 -2.03
C VAL A 118 -3.64 8.45 -1.07
N MET A 119 -3.71 8.75 0.24
CA MET A 119 -3.76 7.77 1.30
C MET A 119 -5.22 7.52 1.64
N HIS A 120 -5.64 6.27 1.61
CA HIS A 120 -6.86 5.78 2.24
C HIS A 120 -6.50 5.29 3.64
N VAL A 121 -7.21 5.76 4.66
CA VAL A 121 -7.03 5.33 6.05
C VAL A 121 -8.35 4.85 6.59
N ASP A 122 -8.34 3.67 7.21
CA ASP A 122 -9.51 3.09 7.86
C ASP A 122 -9.17 2.57 9.26
N VAL A 123 -10.15 2.59 10.15
CA VAL A 123 -10.09 1.98 11.48
C VAL A 123 -10.99 0.77 11.52
N THR A 124 -10.44 -0.37 11.90
CA THR A 124 -11.21 -1.62 11.94
C THR A 124 -10.97 -2.39 13.25
N GLY A 125 -11.89 -3.32 13.55
CA GLY A 125 -11.70 -4.35 14.58
C GLY A 125 -10.72 -5.43 14.14
N ASP A 126 -10.70 -6.54 14.89
CA ASP A 126 -9.83 -7.67 14.62
C ASP A 126 -10.15 -8.37 13.30
N PHE A 127 -9.11 -8.89 12.66
CA PHE A 127 -9.23 -9.76 11.51
C PHE A 127 -9.23 -11.24 11.95
N PRO A 128 -10.19 -12.08 11.48
CA PRO A 128 -10.15 -13.51 11.70
C PRO A 128 -8.80 -14.12 11.27
N ALA A 129 -8.36 -15.13 11.99
CA ALA A 129 -7.01 -15.71 11.78
C ALA A 129 -6.82 -16.29 10.37
N ASP A 130 -7.90 -16.81 9.78
CA ASP A 130 -7.95 -17.51 8.49
C ASP A 130 -8.60 -16.67 7.38
N LEU A 131 -8.76 -15.36 7.59
CA LEU A 131 -9.41 -14.50 6.59
C LEU A 131 -8.60 -14.48 5.30
N ALA A 132 -9.26 -14.87 4.21
CA ALA A 132 -8.65 -14.85 2.88
C ALA A 132 -8.19 -13.43 2.52
N GLY A 133 -6.98 -13.32 1.94
CA GLY A 133 -6.41 -12.02 1.57
C GLY A 133 -5.59 -11.35 2.69
N VAL A 134 -5.62 -11.87 3.92
CA VAL A 134 -4.80 -11.37 5.04
C VAL A 134 -3.53 -12.21 5.15
N LYS A 135 -2.38 -11.56 5.12
CA LYS A 135 -1.07 -12.17 5.42
C LYS A 135 -0.47 -11.52 6.65
N ARG A 136 -0.30 -12.31 7.71
CA ARG A 136 0.36 -11.89 8.95
C ARG A 136 1.87 -11.92 8.77
N LEU A 137 2.55 -10.85 9.12
CA LEU A 137 3.99 -10.68 8.98
C LEU A 137 4.58 -10.27 10.33
N ARG A 138 5.66 -10.94 10.74
CA ARG A 138 6.39 -10.61 11.95
C ARG A 138 7.63 -9.80 11.63
N ILE A 139 7.80 -8.68 12.33
CA ILE A 139 8.89 -7.72 12.15
C ILE A 139 9.51 -7.35 13.49
N SER A 140 10.70 -6.78 13.47
CA SER A 140 11.33 -6.25 14.67
C SER A 140 10.72 -4.90 15.06
N GLU A 141 10.86 -4.52 16.32
CA GLU A 141 10.45 -3.19 16.81
C GLU A 141 11.11 -2.05 16.02
N ALA A 142 12.38 -2.19 15.65
CA ALA A 142 13.08 -1.21 14.82
C ALA A 142 12.48 -1.12 13.41
N GLY A 143 12.10 -2.26 12.81
CA GLY A 143 11.39 -2.33 11.54
C GLY A 143 10.00 -1.67 11.62
N TYR A 144 9.27 -1.92 12.70
CA TYR A 144 7.98 -1.30 12.95
C TYR A 144 8.07 0.23 13.00
N ARG A 145 9.05 0.79 13.73
CA ARG A 145 9.25 2.24 13.80
C ARG A 145 9.59 2.86 12.45
N ARG A 146 10.44 2.20 11.64
CA ARG A 146 10.74 2.66 10.27
C ARG A 146 9.49 2.64 9.40
N LEU A 147 8.71 1.56 9.45
CA LEU A 147 7.45 1.42 8.74
C LEU A 147 6.47 2.55 9.08
N VAL A 148 6.23 2.80 10.37
CA VAL A 148 5.36 3.89 10.85
C VAL A 148 5.84 5.25 10.34
N THR A 149 7.15 5.50 10.40
CA THR A 149 7.76 6.73 9.89
C THR A 149 7.56 6.88 8.38
N ALA A 150 7.75 5.81 7.61
CA ALA A 150 7.60 5.81 6.15
C ALA A 150 6.13 6.00 5.72
N ILE A 151 5.18 5.35 6.41
CA ILE A 151 3.74 5.55 6.18
C ILE A 151 3.40 7.02 6.47
N ARG A 152 3.84 7.56 7.61
CA ARG A 152 3.59 8.97 7.98
C ARG A 152 4.20 9.94 6.95
N ALA A 153 5.37 9.63 6.43
CA ALA A 153 6.04 10.42 5.40
C ALA A 153 5.32 10.38 4.03
N SER A 154 4.44 9.42 3.79
CA SER A 154 3.66 9.31 2.54
C SER A 154 2.54 10.35 2.45
N PHE A 155 2.09 10.92 3.56
CA PHE A 155 1.06 11.97 3.56
C PHE A 155 1.60 13.30 3.01
N LEU A 156 0.78 14.00 2.23
CA LEU A 156 1.04 15.38 1.84
C LEU A 156 0.56 16.31 2.95
N ARG A 157 1.40 17.30 3.30
CA ARG A 157 1.15 18.26 4.39
C ARG A 157 1.10 19.69 3.87
N ASP A 158 0.40 20.58 4.57
CA ASP A 158 0.13 21.94 4.10
C ASP A 158 1.38 22.79 3.86
N ASP A 159 2.37 22.66 4.73
CA ASP A 159 3.63 23.42 4.65
C ASP A 159 4.81 22.62 4.03
N GLY A 160 4.53 21.41 3.54
CA GLY A 160 5.54 20.50 3.02
C GLY A 160 6.52 19.96 4.06
N ARG A 161 6.33 20.27 5.34
CA ARG A 161 7.17 19.86 6.48
C ARG A 161 6.49 18.73 7.26
N ASP A 162 7.27 17.97 8.00
CA ASP A 162 6.74 16.83 8.79
C ASP A 162 5.85 17.25 9.97
N GLY A 163 5.83 18.51 10.36
CA GLY A 163 4.96 19.09 11.40
C GLY A 163 3.67 19.71 10.90
N GLY A 164 3.49 19.86 9.57
CA GLY A 164 2.28 20.43 9.00
C GLY A 164 1.08 19.50 9.07
N LYS A 165 -0.14 20.05 8.94
CA LYS A 165 -1.36 19.25 8.93
C LYS A 165 -1.45 18.38 7.69
N VAL A 166 -1.94 17.15 7.87
CA VAL A 166 -2.28 16.27 6.74
C VAL A 166 -3.46 16.84 5.97
N ARG A 167 -3.41 16.76 4.64
CA ARG A 167 -4.46 17.31 3.77
C ARG A 167 -5.60 16.32 3.60
N LEU A 168 -6.69 16.54 4.32
CA LEU A 168 -7.92 15.76 4.16
C LEU A 168 -8.58 16.05 2.80
N ILE A 169 -9.10 15.00 2.16
CA ILE A 169 -9.98 15.09 1.00
C ILE A 169 -11.42 15.01 1.50
N SER A 170 -12.06 16.15 1.65
CA SER A 170 -13.41 16.23 2.21
C SER A 170 -14.45 15.62 1.30
N GLY A 171 -15.47 14.98 1.90
CA GLY A 171 -16.63 14.42 1.19
C GLY A 171 -16.37 13.12 0.44
N VAL A 172 -15.24 12.46 0.69
CA VAL A 172 -14.91 11.16 0.11
C VAL A 172 -14.62 10.16 1.22
N SER A 173 -15.38 9.08 1.27
CA SER A 173 -15.18 7.89 2.12
C SER A 173 -15.88 6.69 1.50
N TYR A 174 -15.49 5.49 1.87
CA TYR A 174 -16.19 4.26 1.50
C TYR A 174 -17.19 3.82 2.58
N GLY A 175 -16.93 4.19 3.83
CA GLY A 175 -17.76 3.84 4.97
C GLY A 175 -17.85 4.96 6.01
N LEU A 176 -18.02 4.55 7.27
CA LEU A 176 -18.12 5.48 8.40
C LEU A 176 -16.81 5.63 9.19
N THR A 177 -15.84 4.76 8.92
CA THR A 177 -14.59 4.62 9.70
C THR A 177 -13.36 5.01 8.92
N ASP A 178 -13.52 5.36 7.64
CA ASP A 178 -12.44 5.68 6.71
C ASP A 178 -12.45 7.13 6.23
N ALA A 179 -11.30 7.58 5.80
CA ALA A 179 -11.11 8.88 5.14
C ALA A 179 -9.96 8.84 4.13
N PHE A 180 -9.97 9.80 3.22
CA PHE A 180 -8.92 9.99 2.22
C PHE A 180 -8.11 11.24 2.50
N PHE A 181 -6.80 11.13 2.33
CA PHE A 181 -5.85 12.23 2.49
C PHE A 181 -4.98 12.34 1.24
N GLU A 182 -4.57 13.56 0.89
CA GLU A 182 -3.58 13.77 -0.18
C GLU A 182 -2.28 13.07 0.19
N ALA A 183 -1.66 12.41 -0.78
CA ALA A 183 -0.39 11.70 -0.60
C ALA A 183 0.72 12.28 -1.47
N LYS A 184 1.95 11.98 -1.10
CA LYS A 184 3.13 12.28 -1.91
C LYS A 184 3.30 11.22 -3.00
N GLY A 185 3.81 11.65 -4.15
CA GLY A 185 4.09 10.81 -5.30
C GLY A 185 3.01 10.86 -6.37
N TRP A 186 3.31 10.13 -7.44
CA TRP A 186 2.43 10.02 -8.61
C TRP A 186 2.10 8.55 -8.84
N PHE A 187 0.83 8.27 -9.01
CA PHE A 187 0.31 6.93 -9.29
C PHE A 187 0.31 6.66 -10.80
N ASN A 188 0.73 5.48 -11.19
CA ASN A 188 0.63 4.96 -12.56
C ASN A 188 0.70 3.42 -12.55
N ALA A 189 0.54 2.79 -13.71
CA ALA A 189 0.56 1.33 -13.85
C ALA A 189 1.89 0.66 -13.39
N LEU A 190 3.01 1.38 -13.41
CA LEU A 190 4.32 0.85 -13.00
C LEU A 190 4.62 1.12 -11.51
N ALA A 191 4.07 2.22 -10.98
CA ALA A 191 4.23 2.65 -9.60
C ALA A 191 2.84 2.81 -8.95
N GLY A 192 2.23 1.69 -8.59
CA GLY A 192 0.90 1.59 -8.00
C GLY A 192 0.92 1.21 -6.51
N CYS A 193 -0.26 0.91 -5.98
CA CYS A 193 -0.47 0.52 -4.58
C CYS A 193 0.46 -0.60 -4.13
N ASN A 194 0.62 -1.65 -4.95
CA ASN A 194 1.42 -2.82 -4.59
C ASN A 194 2.92 -2.50 -4.52
N THR A 195 3.41 -1.58 -5.33
CA THR A 195 4.81 -1.12 -5.25
C THR A 195 5.03 -0.22 -4.04
N TRP A 196 4.04 0.60 -3.65
CA TRP A 196 4.08 1.35 -2.41
C TRP A 196 4.08 0.40 -1.19
N SER A 197 3.16 -0.57 -1.14
CA SER A 197 3.12 -1.57 -0.07
C SER A 197 4.44 -2.36 0.02
N ALA A 198 5.05 -2.71 -1.13
CA ALA A 198 6.38 -3.34 -1.16
C ALA A 198 7.45 -2.44 -0.53
N ALA A 199 7.45 -1.14 -0.84
CA ALA A 199 8.40 -0.20 -0.24
C ALA A 199 8.21 -0.08 1.29
N MET A 200 6.95 -0.02 1.76
CA MET A 200 6.64 0.00 3.19
C MET A 200 7.10 -1.29 3.90
N LEU A 201 6.89 -2.46 3.28
CA LEU A 201 7.37 -3.73 3.80
C LEU A 201 8.90 -3.78 3.86
N GLN A 202 9.60 -3.16 2.91
CA GLN A 202 11.07 -3.05 2.93
C GLN A 202 11.55 -2.19 4.11
N GLU A 203 10.87 -1.07 4.40
CA GLU A 203 11.14 -0.28 5.61
C GLU A 203 10.93 -1.10 6.89
N ALA A 204 9.94 -1.99 6.89
CA ALA A 204 9.70 -2.93 7.98
C ALA A 204 10.78 -4.03 8.13
N GLY A 205 11.72 -4.13 7.18
CA GLY A 205 12.72 -5.18 7.14
C GLY A 205 12.23 -6.48 6.49
N ILE A 206 11.11 -6.46 5.80
CA ILE A 206 10.59 -7.55 4.98
C ILE A 206 11.14 -7.41 3.57
N ARG A 207 11.81 -8.43 3.08
CA ARG A 207 12.29 -8.46 1.69
C ARG A 207 11.13 -8.73 0.74
N THR A 208 11.09 -8.01 -0.35
CA THR A 208 10.12 -8.23 -1.43
C THR A 208 10.85 -8.38 -2.76
N GLY A 209 10.15 -8.69 -3.83
CA GLY A 209 10.71 -8.60 -5.17
C GLY A 209 11.05 -7.16 -5.55
N TRP A 210 11.94 -7.01 -6.51
CA TRP A 210 12.41 -5.70 -6.98
C TRP A 210 11.29 -4.86 -7.58
N TRP A 211 10.31 -5.51 -8.25
CA TRP A 211 9.13 -4.87 -8.81
C TRP A 211 7.92 -5.82 -8.80
N THR A 212 6.93 -5.51 -7.98
CA THR A 212 5.73 -6.34 -7.75
C THR A 212 4.46 -5.54 -7.95
N PRO A 213 4.07 -5.22 -9.20
CA PRO A 213 2.95 -4.32 -9.49
C PRO A 213 1.58 -4.96 -9.22
N LEU A 214 1.51 -6.28 -9.01
CA LEU A 214 0.27 -7.01 -8.76
C LEU A 214 0.24 -7.57 -7.32
N PRO A 215 -0.93 -7.62 -6.65
CA PRO A 215 -1.06 -8.13 -5.27
C PRO A 215 -0.51 -9.54 -5.11
N LEU A 216 -0.82 -10.43 -6.06
CA LEU A 216 -0.35 -11.81 -6.05
C LEU A 216 1.18 -11.89 -6.07
N LEU A 217 1.83 -11.08 -6.92
CA LEU A 217 3.28 -11.05 -7.04
C LEU A 217 3.94 -10.51 -5.78
N LEU A 218 3.36 -9.48 -5.16
CA LEU A 218 3.84 -8.96 -3.88
C LEU A 218 3.74 -10.01 -2.77
N ARG A 219 2.60 -10.70 -2.65
CA ARG A 219 2.41 -11.77 -1.67
C ARG A 219 3.39 -12.93 -1.88
N TRP A 220 3.59 -13.36 -3.12
CA TRP A 220 4.55 -14.41 -3.46
C TRP A 220 5.97 -13.99 -3.14
N SER A 221 6.39 -12.79 -3.53
CA SER A 221 7.74 -12.30 -3.26
C SER A 221 8.01 -12.20 -1.76
N ALA A 222 7.05 -11.67 -1.00
CA ALA A 222 7.16 -11.62 0.46
C ALA A 222 7.20 -13.02 1.12
N THR A 223 6.67 -14.06 0.49
CA THR A 223 6.82 -15.46 0.97
C THR A 223 8.16 -16.05 0.53
N LEU A 224 8.59 -15.73 -0.68
CA LEU A 224 9.82 -16.30 -1.27
C LEU A 224 11.09 -15.83 -0.56
N HIS A 225 11.08 -14.60 -0.04
CA HIS A 225 12.29 -13.92 0.44
C HIS A 225 12.42 -13.80 1.96
N ASN A 226 11.43 -14.33 2.78
CA ASN A 226 11.46 -14.21 4.25
C ASN A 226 11.19 -15.53 5.02
#